data_ae3c79219f8543d7855029cdf9d2eb65
#
_entry.id   ae3c79219f8543d7855029cdf9d2eb65
#
_cell.length_a   1.000
_cell.length_b   1.000
_cell.length_c   1.000
_cell.angle_alpha   90.00
_cell.angle_beta   90.00
_cell.angle_gamma   90.00
#
_symmetry.space_group_name_H-M   'P 1'
#
loop_
_entity.id
_entity.type
_entity.pdbx_description
1 polymer ?
#
loop_
_entity_poly.entity_id
_entity_poly.type
_entity_poly.pdbx_seq_one_letter_code
_entity_poly.pdbx_strand_id
1 'polypeptide(L)'
;SIVGYFFLIGKYGIRVGDRVQIGDVTGEVIDLGLVRLHLMELGGHGTLGPTGRVVAFANSIVFQVSSGLFKQIHGVNFVWREITLTLPTGADYAAAKRKLMAAVTNVLKDDREEILRQTKEIQKATSSSSSDDSQPRVQLSFSGTGVDAHVRYPVHLQNAAEIDERVSQAVYSVAAALSTDTRTTRSI
;
A
#
# COMPACT_ATOMS: atom_id res chain seq x y z
N SER A 1 -9.73 -3.21 -29.36
CA SER A 1 -9.41 -2.47 -30.61
C SER A 1 -7.91 -2.54 -30.85
N ILE A 2 -7.49 -2.75 -32.09
CA ILE A 2 -6.08 -2.83 -32.49
C ILE A 2 -5.35 -1.54 -32.14
N VAL A 3 -5.99 -0.39 -32.28
CA VAL A 3 -5.43 0.90 -31.88
C VAL A 3 -5.12 0.92 -30.37
N GLY A 4 -6.04 0.40 -29.55
CA GLY A 4 -5.82 0.25 -28.11
C GLY A 4 -4.60 -0.61 -27.76
N TYR A 5 -4.34 -1.66 -28.53
CA TYR A 5 -3.15 -2.50 -28.38
C TYR A 5 -1.84 -1.70 -28.54
N PHE A 6 -1.73 -0.89 -29.61
CA PHE A 6 -0.57 -0.04 -29.82
C PHE A 6 -0.39 1.02 -28.72
N PHE A 7 -1.50 1.53 -28.17
CA PHE A 7 -1.44 2.46 -27.04
C PHE A 7 -0.96 1.75 -25.75
N LEU A 8 -1.45 0.54 -25.47
CA LEU A 8 -1.03 -0.24 -24.32
C LEU A 8 0.47 -0.53 -24.35
N ILE A 9 0.99 -1.03 -25.47
CA ILE A 9 2.41 -1.37 -25.60
C ILE A 9 3.29 -0.12 -25.74
N GLY A 10 2.88 0.81 -26.63
CA GLY A 10 3.71 1.97 -26.96
C GLY A 10 3.68 3.06 -25.91
N LYS A 11 2.52 3.69 -25.71
CA LYS A 11 2.41 4.85 -24.81
C LYS A 11 2.44 4.47 -23.34
N TYR A 12 1.76 3.39 -22.95
CA TYR A 12 1.70 2.94 -21.56
C TYR A 12 2.77 1.91 -21.22
N GLY A 13 3.46 1.34 -22.21
CA GLY A 13 4.55 0.39 -22.02
C GLY A 13 4.15 -0.85 -21.23
N ILE A 14 2.90 -1.32 -21.38
CA ILE A 14 2.38 -2.47 -20.66
C ILE A 14 2.92 -3.76 -21.28
N ARG A 15 3.35 -4.67 -20.43
CA ARG A 15 3.90 -5.98 -20.81
C ARG A 15 3.27 -7.09 -19.98
N VAL A 16 3.37 -8.32 -20.44
CA VAL A 16 3.03 -9.51 -19.65
C VAL A 16 3.94 -9.53 -18.40
N GLY A 17 3.34 -9.79 -17.24
CA GLY A 17 3.98 -9.71 -15.94
C GLY A 17 3.85 -8.36 -15.23
N ASP A 18 3.40 -7.30 -15.92
CA ASP A 18 3.14 -6.03 -15.28
C ASP A 18 1.89 -6.11 -14.37
N ARG A 19 1.96 -5.43 -13.24
CA ARG A 19 0.78 -5.22 -12.38
C ARG A 19 0.10 -3.93 -12.76
N VAL A 20 -1.19 -4.03 -13.01
CA VAL A 20 -2.03 -2.90 -13.44
C VAL A 20 -3.33 -2.89 -12.66
N GLN A 21 -3.89 -1.69 -12.53
CA GLN A 21 -5.25 -1.50 -12.04
C GLN A 21 -6.07 -0.81 -13.12
N ILE A 22 -7.23 -1.38 -13.42
CA ILE A 22 -8.19 -0.85 -14.39
C ILE A 22 -9.55 -0.78 -13.70
N GLY A 23 -9.98 0.45 -13.38
CA GLY A 23 -11.15 0.64 -12.50
C GLY A 23 -10.91 -0.01 -11.14
N ASP A 24 -11.82 -0.87 -10.72
CA ASP A 24 -11.75 -1.58 -9.43
C ASP A 24 -10.96 -2.89 -9.49
N VAL A 25 -10.50 -3.30 -10.67
CA VAL A 25 -9.77 -4.56 -10.85
C VAL A 25 -8.27 -4.31 -10.84
N THR A 26 -7.61 -4.90 -9.86
CA THR A 26 -6.14 -4.99 -9.81
C THR A 26 -5.72 -6.38 -10.27
N GLY A 27 -4.73 -6.46 -11.15
CA GLY A 27 -4.27 -7.74 -11.67
C GLY A 27 -2.89 -7.69 -12.29
N GLU A 28 -2.34 -8.88 -12.51
CA GLU A 28 -1.11 -9.07 -13.27
C GLU A 28 -1.46 -9.42 -14.72
N VAL A 29 -0.82 -8.76 -15.66
CA VAL A 29 -1.02 -9.02 -17.09
C VAL A 29 -0.48 -10.41 -17.43
N ILE A 30 -1.35 -11.33 -17.78
CA ILE A 30 -0.97 -12.69 -18.18
C ILE A 30 -0.96 -12.88 -19.70
N ASP A 31 -1.74 -12.07 -20.42
CA ASP A 31 -1.76 -12.07 -21.88
C ASP A 31 -2.18 -10.71 -22.43
N LEU A 32 -1.56 -10.30 -23.51
CA LEU A 32 -1.83 -9.04 -24.21
C LEU A 32 -2.00 -9.31 -25.71
N GLY A 33 -3.22 -9.63 -26.08
CA GLY A 33 -3.62 -9.84 -27.47
C GLY A 33 -3.96 -8.55 -28.20
N LEU A 34 -4.12 -8.61 -29.52
CA LEU A 34 -4.45 -7.46 -30.38
C LEU A 34 -5.77 -6.76 -30.02
N VAL A 35 -6.72 -7.49 -29.44
CA VAL A 35 -8.07 -7.01 -29.15
C VAL A 35 -8.36 -6.96 -27.67
N ARG A 36 -7.81 -7.88 -26.91
CA ARG A 36 -8.06 -8.06 -25.47
C ARG A 36 -6.79 -8.17 -24.67
N LEU A 37 -6.86 -7.67 -23.46
CA LEU A 37 -5.89 -7.80 -22.39
C LEU A 37 -6.49 -8.74 -21.33
N HIS A 38 -5.70 -9.71 -20.85
CA HIS A 38 -6.10 -10.63 -19.80
C HIS A 38 -5.28 -10.36 -18.53
N LEU A 39 -5.99 -10.22 -17.42
CA LEU A 39 -5.39 -10.03 -16.10
C LEU A 39 -5.71 -11.23 -15.20
N MET A 40 -4.70 -11.77 -14.54
CA MET A 40 -4.91 -12.56 -13.33
C MET A 40 -5.29 -11.59 -12.22
N GLU A 41 -6.53 -11.69 -11.73
CA GLU A 41 -7.00 -10.82 -10.65
C GLU A 41 -6.19 -11.06 -9.39
N LEU A 42 -5.77 -9.96 -8.76
CA LEU A 42 -5.14 -9.97 -7.45
C LEU A 42 -6.17 -9.54 -6.40
N GLY A 43 -6.21 -10.24 -5.26
CA GLY A 43 -7.14 -9.93 -4.18
C GLY A 43 -6.97 -8.50 -3.69
N GLY A 44 -8.10 -7.77 -3.57
CA GLY A 44 -8.18 -6.52 -2.84
C GLY A 44 -8.19 -6.77 -1.32
N HIS A 45 -8.23 -5.74 -0.49
CA HIS A 45 -8.43 -5.85 0.97
C HIS A 45 -7.46 -6.82 1.69
N GLY A 46 -6.16 -6.57 1.58
CA GLY A 46 -5.15 -7.20 2.43
C GLY A 46 -4.39 -8.38 1.83
N THR A 47 -4.96 -9.13 0.91
CA THR A 47 -4.26 -10.21 0.21
C THR A 47 -3.97 -9.80 -1.22
N LEU A 48 -2.72 -9.45 -1.52
CA LEU A 48 -2.27 -9.13 -2.89
C LEU A 48 -1.90 -10.39 -3.68
N GLY A 49 -2.47 -11.52 -3.31
CA GLY A 49 -2.29 -12.81 -3.98
C GLY A 49 -3.29 -13.03 -5.12
N PRO A 50 -2.98 -13.96 -6.04
CA PRO A 50 -3.92 -14.35 -7.11
C PRO A 50 -5.23 -14.88 -6.54
N THR A 51 -6.36 -14.39 -7.04
CA THR A 51 -7.70 -14.90 -6.67
C THR A 51 -8.08 -16.18 -7.42
N GLY A 52 -7.31 -16.55 -8.43
CA GLY A 52 -7.63 -17.63 -9.37
C GLY A 52 -8.60 -17.20 -10.48
N ARG A 53 -8.98 -15.93 -10.53
CA ARG A 53 -9.86 -15.41 -11.60
C ARG A 53 -9.06 -14.66 -12.65
N VAL A 54 -9.43 -14.87 -13.90
CA VAL A 54 -8.90 -14.13 -15.04
C VAL A 54 -9.97 -13.16 -15.56
N VAL A 55 -9.60 -11.90 -15.65
CA VAL A 55 -10.48 -10.84 -16.15
C VAL A 55 -9.98 -10.39 -17.53
N ALA A 56 -10.87 -10.37 -18.51
CA ALA A 56 -10.56 -9.91 -19.86
C ALA A 56 -11.11 -8.51 -20.10
N PHE A 57 -10.26 -7.60 -20.51
CA PHE A 57 -10.64 -6.26 -20.94
C PHE A 57 -10.46 -6.10 -22.46
N ALA A 58 -11.37 -5.39 -23.10
CA ALA A 58 -11.13 -4.92 -24.46
C ALA A 58 -10.00 -3.87 -24.43
N ASN A 59 -9.08 -3.92 -25.38
CA ASN A 59 -7.97 -2.93 -25.42
C ASN A 59 -8.43 -1.47 -25.60
N SER A 60 -9.70 -1.26 -26.01
CA SER A 60 -10.32 0.07 -26.05
C SER A 60 -10.52 0.72 -24.68
N ILE A 61 -10.36 -0.03 -23.58
CA ILE A 61 -10.45 0.48 -22.21
C ILE A 61 -9.51 1.67 -21.97
N VAL A 62 -8.39 1.74 -22.67
CA VAL A 62 -7.42 2.85 -22.57
C VAL A 62 -7.97 4.21 -23.01
N PHE A 63 -9.09 4.23 -23.74
CA PHE A 63 -9.75 5.46 -24.20
C PHE A 63 -10.90 5.87 -23.30
N GLN A 64 -11.21 5.11 -22.26
CA GLN A 64 -12.28 5.43 -21.32
C GLN A 64 -11.74 6.35 -20.22
N VAL A 65 -12.23 7.59 -20.21
CA VAL A 65 -11.77 8.64 -19.28
C VAL A 65 -12.11 8.31 -17.83
N SER A 66 -13.19 7.57 -17.58
CA SER A 66 -13.63 7.18 -16.23
C SER A 66 -12.84 6.04 -15.61
N SER A 67 -12.13 5.27 -16.44
CA SER A 67 -11.34 4.11 -15.99
C SER A 67 -9.87 4.46 -16.11
N GLY A 68 -9.28 5.07 -15.08
CA GLY A 68 -7.84 5.25 -15.01
C GLY A 68 -7.13 3.92 -15.19
N LEU A 69 -6.05 3.90 -15.97
CA LEU A 69 -5.14 2.78 -16.08
C LEU A 69 -3.90 3.08 -15.25
N PHE A 70 -3.75 2.40 -14.13
CA PHE A 70 -2.60 2.53 -13.24
C PHE A 70 -1.66 1.35 -13.46
N LYS A 71 -0.40 1.65 -13.70
CA LYS A 71 0.65 0.65 -13.83
C LYS A 71 1.62 0.79 -12.67
N GLN A 72 1.99 -0.33 -12.05
CA GLN A 72 3.07 -0.35 -11.07
C GLN A 72 4.40 -0.07 -11.74
N ILE A 73 5.25 0.73 -11.10
CA ILE A 73 6.59 1.02 -11.60
C ILE A 73 7.41 -0.27 -11.64
N HIS A 74 8.04 -0.53 -12.77
CA HIS A 74 8.85 -1.74 -12.94
C HIS A 74 10.00 -1.79 -11.92
N GLY A 75 10.21 -2.97 -11.33
CA GLY A 75 11.23 -3.16 -10.27
C GLY A 75 10.79 -2.74 -8.88
N VAL A 76 9.57 -2.21 -8.71
CA VAL A 76 9.00 -1.87 -7.41
C VAL A 76 8.05 -2.97 -6.98
N ASN A 77 8.42 -3.69 -5.92
CA ASN A 77 7.67 -4.82 -5.39
C ASN A 77 7.05 -4.52 -4.03
N PHE A 78 6.85 -3.26 -3.68
CA PHE A 78 6.15 -2.89 -2.46
C PHE A 78 4.99 -1.91 -2.74
N VAL A 79 4.05 -1.88 -1.81
CA VAL A 79 2.93 -0.94 -1.77
C VAL A 79 2.86 -0.29 -0.40
N TRP A 80 2.32 0.91 -0.36
CA TRP A 80 2.04 1.60 0.89
C TRP A 80 0.71 1.13 1.46
N ARG A 81 0.72 0.81 2.75
CA ARG A 81 -0.45 0.48 3.55
C ARG A 81 -0.65 1.52 4.63
N GLU A 82 -1.88 1.63 5.10
CA GLU A 82 -2.24 2.51 6.19
C GLU A 82 -3.21 1.80 7.14
N ILE A 83 -2.91 1.92 8.44
CA ILE A 83 -3.81 1.51 9.52
C ILE A 83 -4.18 2.75 10.29
N THR A 84 -5.47 2.95 10.53
CA THR A 84 -5.97 4.02 11.39
C THR A 84 -6.48 3.44 12.69
N LEU A 85 -6.06 4.04 13.81
CA LEU A 85 -6.58 3.69 15.13
C LEU A 85 -6.91 4.95 15.91
N THR A 86 -8.00 4.93 16.66
CA THR A 86 -8.39 6.03 17.57
C THR A 86 -7.66 5.86 18.90
N LEU A 87 -6.93 6.89 19.29
CA LEU A 87 -6.21 6.90 20.58
C LEU A 87 -7.14 7.25 21.74
N PRO A 88 -6.90 6.68 22.94
CA PRO A 88 -7.69 7.01 24.12
C PRO A 88 -7.62 8.51 24.46
N THR A 89 -8.74 9.06 24.90
CA THR A 89 -8.80 10.44 25.37
C THR A 89 -7.92 10.62 26.60
N GLY A 90 -7.03 11.62 26.58
CA GLY A 90 -6.10 11.90 27.69
C GLY A 90 -4.79 11.12 27.63
N ALA A 91 -4.56 10.33 26.59
CA ALA A 91 -3.26 9.71 26.36
C ALA A 91 -2.16 10.74 26.06
N ASP A 92 -0.91 10.44 26.41
CA ASP A 92 0.24 11.18 25.88
C ASP A 92 0.42 10.86 24.39
N TYR A 93 -0.16 11.69 23.54
CA TYR A 93 -0.14 11.49 22.09
C TYR A 93 1.29 11.51 21.50
N ALA A 94 2.20 12.26 22.10
CA ALA A 94 3.59 12.28 21.68
C ALA A 94 4.31 10.96 22.01
N ALA A 95 4.07 10.42 23.19
CA ALA A 95 4.58 9.10 23.57
C ALA A 95 3.92 7.99 22.74
N ALA A 96 2.61 8.08 22.49
CA ALA A 96 1.88 7.14 21.63
C ALA A 96 2.47 7.10 20.22
N LYS A 97 2.69 8.26 19.60
CA LYS A 97 3.34 8.37 18.29
C LYS A 97 4.71 7.70 18.26
N ARG A 98 5.55 7.96 19.27
CA ARG A 98 6.89 7.33 19.36
C ARG A 98 6.81 5.82 19.52
N LYS A 99 5.92 5.31 20.39
CA LYS A 99 5.72 3.86 20.60
C LYS A 99 5.22 3.17 19.33
N LEU A 100 4.23 3.75 18.64
CA LEU A 100 3.72 3.24 17.36
C LEU A 100 4.81 3.21 16.28
N MET A 101 5.56 4.29 16.14
CA MET A 101 6.67 4.35 15.18
C MET A 101 7.73 3.28 15.46
N ALA A 102 8.12 3.11 16.72
CA ALA A 102 9.09 2.10 17.12
C ALA A 102 8.59 0.68 16.84
N ALA A 103 7.32 0.39 17.16
CA ALA A 103 6.72 -0.91 16.92
C ALA A 103 6.71 -1.28 15.43
N VAL A 104 6.27 -0.37 14.58
CA VAL A 104 6.22 -0.60 13.12
C VAL A 104 7.62 -0.70 12.53
N THR A 105 8.54 0.16 12.94
CA THR A 105 9.95 0.10 12.47
C THR A 105 10.61 -1.23 12.84
N ASN A 106 10.28 -1.78 14.01
CA ASN A 106 10.83 -3.06 14.43
C ASN A 106 10.30 -4.23 13.59
N VAL A 107 9.01 -4.20 13.21
CA VAL A 107 8.42 -5.23 12.31
C VAL A 107 9.06 -5.18 10.93
N LEU A 108 9.36 -4.00 10.41
CA LEU A 108 9.88 -3.80 9.05
C LEU A 108 11.42 -3.82 8.97
N LYS A 109 12.09 -4.16 10.05
CA LYS A 109 13.55 -4.08 10.13
C LYS A 109 14.25 -4.92 9.04
N ASP A 110 13.72 -6.11 8.79
CA ASP A 110 14.33 -7.06 7.85
C ASP A 110 14.14 -6.65 6.38
N ASP A 111 13.04 -5.95 6.07
CA ASP A 111 12.71 -5.51 4.71
C ASP A 111 13.27 -4.11 4.37
N ARG A 112 13.88 -3.44 5.35
CA ARG A 112 14.27 -2.03 5.23
C ARG A 112 15.24 -1.75 4.09
N GLU A 113 16.25 -2.60 3.90
CA GLU A 113 17.28 -2.39 2.87
C GLU A 113 16.69 -2.53 1.47
N GLU A 114 15.83 -3.51 1.28
CA GLU A 114 15.15 -3.76 0.02
C GLU A 114 14.19 -2.61 -0.33
N ILE A 115 13.39 -2.14 0.64
CA ILE A 115 12.49 -0.99 0.48
C ILE A 115 13.28 0.26 0.11
N LEU A 116 14.41 0.53 0.76
CA LEU A 116 15.28 1.67 0.45
C LEU A 116 15.85 1.59 -0.97
N ARG A 117 16.25 0.40 -1.42
CA ARG A 117 16.75 0.19 -2.77
C ARG A 117 15.66 0.49 -3.80
N GLN A 118 14.47 -0.04 -3.61
CA GLN A 118 13.36 0.14 -4.53
C GLN A 118 12.81 1.58 -4.53
N THR A 119 12.84 2.27 -3.39
CA THR A 119 12.46 3.69 -3.32
C THR A 119 13.37 4.55 -4.19
N LYS A 120 14.66 4.24 -4.26
CA LYS A 120 15.59 4.94 -5.17
C LYS A 120 15.21 4.74 -6.64
N GLU A 121 14.70 3.57 -7.02
CA GLU A 121 14.22 3.32 -8.39
C GLU A 121 12.96 4.14 -8.71
N ILE A 122 12.04 4.29 -7.74
CA ILE A 122 10.87 5.18 -7.89
C ILE A 122 11.33 6.63 -8.10
N GLN A 123 12.26 7.10 -7.28
CA GLN A 123 12.79 8.48 -7.40
C GLN A 123 13.42 8.74 -8.76
N LYS A 124 14.18 7.79 -9.31
CA LYS A 124 14.74 7.90 -10.66
C LYS A 124 13.65 7.96 -11.72
N ALA A 125 12.58 7.16 -11.58
CA ALA A 125 11.50 7.09 -12.56
C ALA A 125 10.58 8.32 -12.54
N THR A 126 10.43 8.98 -11.38
CA THR A 126 9.45 10.08 -11.19
C THR A 126 10.07 11.46 -11.16
N SER A 127 11.41 11.58 -11.20
CA SER A 127 12.14 12.86 -11.04
C SER A 127 11.72 13.64 -9.78
N SER A 128 11.07 12.99 -8.82
CA SER A 128 10.64 13.62 -7.59
C SER A 128 11.70 13.47 -6.51
N SER A 129 12.11 14.61 -5.96
CA SER A 129 13.18 14.72 -4.96
C SER A 129 12.76 14.48 -3.52
N SER A 130 11.59 13.91 -3.26
CA SER A 130 11.15 13.64 -1.89
C SER A 130 11.92 12.44 -1.30
N SER A 131 13.05 12.75 -0.73
CA SER A 131 14.02 11.79 -0.15
C SER A 131 13.53 11.06 1.10
N ASP A 132 12.32 11.34 1.58
CA ASP A 132 11.85 10.89 2.89
C ASP A 132 10.68 9.87 2.82
N ASP A 133 10.38 9.37 1.65
CA ASP A 133 9.19 8.53 1.41
C ASP A 133 9.44 7.01 1.58
N SER A 134 10.58 6.63 2.13
CA SER A 134 10.93 5.21 2.32
C SER A 134 10.71 4.68 3.74
N GLN A 135 10.32 5.55 4.68
CA GLN A 135 10.20 5.18 6.09
C GLN A 135 8.72 5.15 6.53
N PRO A 136 8.37 4.28 7.48
CA PRO A 136 7.07 4.33 8.12
C PRO A 136 6.79 5.71 8.69
N ARG A 137 5.53 6.13 8.68
CA ARG A 137 5.11 7.41 9.24
C ARG A 137 3.90 7.22 10.13
N VAL A 138 3.87 7.95 11.23
CA VAL A 138 2.69 8.08 12.09
C VAL A 138 2.25 9.53 12.09
N GLN A 139 1.05 9.77 11.59
CA GLN A 139 0.40 11.07 11.61
C GLN A 139 -0.77 11.03 12.59
N LEU A 140 -0.95 12.13 13.33
CA LEU A 140 -2.09 12.28 14.22
C LEU A 140 -3.04 13.30 13.61
N SER A 141 -4.33 13.00 13.62
CA SER A 141 -5.38 13.89 13.19
C SER A 141 -6.49 13.95 14.22
N PHE A 142 -7.15 15.11 14.34
CA PHE A 142 -8.33 15.24 15.19
C PHE A 142 -9.55 14.75 14.40
N SER A 143 -10.34 13.90 15.05
CA SER A 143 -11.63 13.44 14.55
C SER A 143 -12.75 13.84 15.50
N GLY A 144 -13.99 13.68 15.09
CA GLY A 144 -15.14 13.97 15.97
C GLY A 144 -15.21 13.10 17.23
N THR A 145 -14.48 12.00 17.27
CA THR A 145 -14.45 11.02 18.36
C THR A 145 -13.16 11.05 19.18
N GLY A 146 -12.15 11.85 18.77
CA GLY A 146 -10.87 11.94 19.47
C GLY A 146 -9.70 12.23 18.57
N VAL A 147 -8.58 11.60 18.84
CA VAL A 147 -7.36 11.69 18.04
C VAL A 147 -7.11 10.38 17.32
N ASP A 148 -7.09 10.43 16.02
CA ASP A 148 -6.76 9.27 15.18
C ASP A 148 -5.28 9.27 14.82
N ALA A 149 -4.66 8.10 14.96
CA ALA A 149 -3.30 7.84 14.52
C ALA A 149 -3.34 7.07 13.20
N HIS A 150 -2.83 7.69 12.14
CA HIS A 150 -2.64 7.10 10.84
C HIS A 150 -1.22 6.56 10.75
N VAL A 151 -1.11 5.25 10.71
CA VAL A 151 0.17 4.53 10.62
C VAL A 151 0.35 4.06 9.20
N ARG A 152 1.22 4.74 8.45
CA ARG A 152 1.54 4.42 7.06
C ARG A 152 2.88 3.69 6.97
N TYR A 153 2.92 2.58 6.25
CA TYR A 153 4.10 1.73 6.15
C TYR A 153 4.17 1.02 4.80
N PRO A 154 5.39 0.73 4.30
CA PRO A 154 5.58 -0.03 3.08
C PRO A 154 5.52 -1.53 3.37
N VAL A 155 4.90 -2.31 2.48
CA VAL A 155 4.88 -3.77 2.55
C VAL A 155 5.31 -4.36 1.22
N HIS A 156 6.12 -5.40 1.28
CA HIS A 156 6.49 -6.18 0.11
C HIS A 156 5.29 -6.95 -0.41
N LEU A 157 5.03 -6.90 -1.71
CA LEU A 157 3.84 -7.48 -2.32
C LEU A 157 3.69 -8.98 -2.06
N GLN A 158 4.79 -9.72 -1.98
CA GLN A 158 4.77 -11.17 -1.76
C GLN A 158 4.38 -11.54 -0.32
N ASN A 159 4.74 -10.70 0.65
CA ASN A 159 4.53 -10.96 2.08
C ASN A 159 3.52 -9.98 2.69
N ALA A 160 2.73 -9.29 1.86
CA ALA A 160 1.87 -8.20 2.32
C ALA A 160 0.92 -8.62 3.44
N ALA A 161 0.27 -9.79 3.30
CA ALA A 161 -0.67 -10.27 4.31
C ALA A 161 0.01 -10.59 5.64
N GLU A 162 1.17 -11.22 5.62
CA GLU A 162 1.94 -11.55 6.83
C GLU A 162 2.44 -10.29 7.54
N ILE A 163 2.99 -9.35 6.78
CA ILE A 163 3.48 -8.07 7.33
C ILE A 163 2.32 -7.24 7.87
N ASP A 164 1.20 -7.16 7.16
CA ASP A 164 -0.01 -6.44 7.61
C ASP A 164 -0.52 -7.01 8.94
N GLU A 165 -0.52 -8.33 9.09
CA GLU A 165 -0.91 -8.99 10.35
C GLU A 165 0.07 -8.66 11.48
N ARG A 166 1.38 -8.80 11.25
CA ARG A 166 2.43 -8.47 12.24
C ARG A 166 2.38 -7.01 12.67
N VAL A 167 2.20 -6.08 11.72
CA VAL A 167 2.06 -4.65 12.02
C VAL A 167 0.77 -4.40 12.81
N SER A 168 -0.35 -5.01 12.42
CA SER A 168 -1.63 -4.88 13.12
C SER A 168 -1.52 -5.34 14.57
N GLN A 169 -0.88 -6.49 14.81
CA GLN A 169 -0.64 -7.01 16.16
C GLN A 169 0.26 -6.09 16.99
N ALA A 170 1.34 -5.56 16.39
CA ALA A 170 2.25 -4.63 17.06
C ALA A 170 1.55 -3.31 17.42
N VAL A 171 0.76 -2.75 16.50
CA VAL A 171 -0.03 -1.54 16.69
C VAL A 171 -1.10 -1.75 17.77
N TYR A 172 -1.81 -2.88 17.72
CA TYR A 172 -2.81 -3.25 18.72
C TYR A 172 -2.22 -3.36 20.13
N SER A 173 -1.05 -4.00 20.26
CA SER A 173 -0.36 -4.15 21.55
C SER A 173 0.00 -2.78 22.15
N VAL A 174 0.44 -1.83 21.34
CA VAL A 174 0.71 -0.45 21.79
C VAL A 174 -0.58 0.24 22.21
N ALA A 175 -1.67 0.11 21.44
CA ALA A 175 -2.96 0.72 21.76
C ALA A 175 -3.53 0.18 23.07
N ALA A 176 -3.44 -1.13 23.30
CA ALA A 176 -3.88 -1.77 24.53
C ALA A 176 -3.10 -1.27 25.76
N ALA A 177 -1.77 -1.13 25.65
CA ALA A 177 -0.94 -0.59 26.71
C ALA A 177 -1.29 0.88 27.04
N LEU A 178 -1.58 1.70 26.03
CA LEU A 178 -2.00 3.10 26.23
C LEU A 178 -3.35 3.20 26.95
N SER A 179 -4.27 2.28 26.65
CA SER A 179 -5.59 2.23 27.30
C SER A 179 -5.50 1.85 28.79
N THR A 180 -4.53 1.03 29.15
CA THR A 180 -4.28 0.62 30.54
C THR A 180 -3.65 1.75 31.35
N ASP A 181 -2.66 2.46 30.79
CA ASP A 181 -2.01 3.61 31.45
C ASP A 181 -3.01 4.73 31.77
N THR A 182 -3.96 4.98 30.87
CA THR A 182 -5.00 6.03 31.05
C THR A 182 -5.96 5.70 32.19
N ARG A 183 -6.24 4.43 32.44
CA ARG A 183 -7.11 3.99 33.56
C ARG A 183 -6.42 4.14 34.91
N THR A 184 -5.14 3.86 35.00
CA THR A 184 -4.36 3.96 36.26
C THR A 184 -4.22 5.41 36.71
N THR A 185 -4.06 6.37 35.79
CA THR A 185 -3.93 7.80 36.11
C THR A 185 -5.27 8.45 36.56
N ARG A 186 -6.42 7.80 36.31
CA ARG A 186 -7.75 8.31 36.69
C ARG A 186 -8.26 7.83 38.05
N SER A 187 -7.48 6.98 38.72
CA SER A 187 -7.82 6.37 40.04
C SER A 187 -7.07 6.95 41.25
N ILE A 188 -6.46 8.15 41.07
CA ILE A 188 -5.80 8.89 42.17
C ILE A 188 -6.55 10.19 42.44
#